data_d2c950858e2cbe82c79755420fd127c2
#
_entry.id   d2c950858e2cbe82c79755420fd127c2
#
_cell.length_a   1.000
_cell.length_b   1.000
_cell.length_c   1.000
_cell.angle_alpha   90.00
_cell.angle_beta   90.00
_cell.angle_gamma   90.00
#
_symmetry.space_group_name_H-M   'P 1'
#
loop_
_entity.id
_entity.type
_entity.pdbx_description
1 polymer ?
#
loop_
_entity_poly.entity_id
_entity_poly.type
_entity_poly.pdbx_seq_one_letter_code
_entity_poly.pdbx_strand_id
1 'polypeptide(L)'
;MSDRSYLPESDGTDYEAVMGFEKVEWREGFVRMRVALQPVHRNRQGIVHGGVIAALLDSVGMFAGTYDPENPGGKRAVTVATSCQFIGAPQGDLREAEGVLTRAGRSMYFADAKVTDPATGAVLASGQGTYKYR
;
A
#
# COMPACT_ATOMS: atom_id res chain seq x y z
N MET A 1 5.05 22.82 19.19
CA MET A 1 5.48 21.42 19.04
C MET A 1 4.68 20.76 17.94
N SER A 2 5.33 20.00 17.10
CA SER A 2 4.61 19.22 16.09
C SER A 2 3.91 18.03 16.75
N ASP A 3 2.72 17.73 16.31
CA ASP A 3 1.98 16.56 16.73
C ASP A 3 2.61 15.32 16.09
N ARG A 4 3.14 14.42 16.91
CA ARG A 4 3.79 13.19 16.46
C ARG A 4 2.81 12.08 16.07
N SER A 5 1.50 12.31 16.22
CA SER A 5 0.46 11.36 15.79
C SER A 5 0.27 11.36 14.26
N TYR A 6 0.80 12.37 13.58
CA TYR A 6 0.64 12.56 12.13
C TYR A 6 1.97 12.59 11.43
N LEU A 7 1.93 12.18 10.17
CA LEU A 7 3.11 12.21 9.30
C LEU A 7 3.17 13.53 8.53
N PRO A 8 4.38 14.04 8.25
CA PRO A 8 4.53 15.11 7.26
C PRO A 8 4.19 14.57 5.86
N GLU A 9 3.93 15.46 4.93
CA GLU A 9 3.86 15.08 3.52
C GLU A 9 5.21 14.52 3.06
N SER A 10 5.15 13.64 2.04
CA SER A 10 6.36 13.04 1.47
C SER A 10 7.27 14.12 0.87
N ASP A 11 8.56 14.01 1.15
CA ASP A 11 9.60 14.83 0.54
C ASP A 11 10.32 14.10 -0.63
N GLY A 12 9.81 12.94 -1.03
CA GLY A 12 10.37 12.14 -2.10
C GLY A 12 11.42 11.13 -1.66
N THR A 13 11.77 11.08 -0.37
CA THR A 13 12.84 10.19 0.13
C THR A 13 12.31 8.96 0.84
N ASP A 14 11.02 8.88 1.11
CA ASP A 14 10.41 7.73 1.76
C ASP A 14 10.30 6.54 0.80
N TYR A 15 10.08 5.38 1.37
CA TYR A 15 10.10 4.12 0.64
C TYR A 15 9.12 4.12 -0.54
N GLU A 16 7.86 4.52 -0.33
CA GLU A 16 6.85 4.54 -1.38
C GLU A 16 7.25 5.48 -2.52
N ALA A 17 7.79 6.65 -2.20
CA ALA A 17 8.23 7.61 -3.22
C ALA A 17 9.39 7.05 -4.04
N VAL A 18 10.39 6.45 -3.39
CA VAL A 18 11.56 5.88 -4.08
C VAL A 18 11.14 4.68 -4.94
N MET A 19 10.20 3.87 -4.48
CA MET A 19 9.70 2.73 -5.24
C MET A 19 8.71 3.11 -6.33
N GLY A 20 8.29 4.37 -6.39
CA GLY A 20 7.34 4.84 -7.37
C GLY A 20 5.90 4.41 -7.10
N PHE A 21 5.58 4.12 -5.86
CA PHE A 21 4.22 3.82 -5.43
C PHE A 21 3.45 5.13 -5.29
N GLU A 22 2.57 5.42 -6.23
CA GLU A 22 1.79 6.67 -6.25
C GLU A 22 0.39 6.44 -5.72
N LYS A 23 -0.05 7.32 -4.80
CA LYS A 23 -1.47 7.37 -4.42
C LYS A 23 -2.24 8.06 -5.54
N VAL A 24 -3.18 7.37 -6.15
CA VAL A 24 -4.06 7.94 -7.18
C VAL A 24 -5.42 8.30 -6.61
N GLU A 25 -5.82 7.70 -5.49
CA GLU A 25 -7.02 8.05 -4.74
C GLU A 25 -6.79 7.69 -3.27
N TRP A 26 -7.12 8.62 -2.38
CA TRP A 26 -7.00 8.38 -0.94
C TRP A 26 -8.14 9.10 -0.24
N ARG A 27 -8.95 8.34 0.47
CA ARG A 27 -10.12 8.84 1.20
C ARG A 27 -10.35 7.99 2.43
N GLU A 28 -11.32 8.35 3.22
CA GLU A 28 -11.67 7.61 4.44
C GLU A 28 -11.91 6.14 4.13
N GLY A 29 -11.10 5.27 4.74
CA GLY A 29 -11.24 3.83 4.62
C GLY A 29 -10.78 3.21 3.30
N PHE A 30 -10.14 4.00 2.41
CA PHE A 30 -9.76 3.50 1.08
C PHE A 30 -8.52 4.20 0.55
N VAL A 31 -7.69 3.43 -0.14
CA VAL A 31 -6.60 3.97 -0.95
C VAL A 31 -6.43 3.14 -2.22
N ARG A 32 -6.10 3.82 -3.32
CA ARG A 32 -5.64 3.18 -4.54
C ARG A 32 -4.26 3.73 -4.88
N MET A 33 -3.33 2.84 -5.16
CA MET A 33 -1.97 3.19 -5.56
C MET A 33 -1.62 2.52 -6.87
N ARG A 34 -0.69 3.12 -7.60
CA ARG A 34 -0.14 2.58 -8.85
C ARG A 34 1.36 2.56 -8.79
N VAL A 35 1.94 1.62 -9.52
CA VAL A 35 3.37 1.57 -9.78
C VAL A 35 3.63 1.17 -11.22
N ALA A 36 4.45 1.96 -11.91
CA ALA A 36 5.02 1.59 -13.21
C ALA A 36 6.29 0.80 -12.94
N LEU A 37 6.32 -0.46 -13.37
CA LEU A 37 7.42 -1.36 -13.05
C LEU A 37 8.71 -0.94 -13.75
N GLN A 38 9.77 -0.81 -12.97
CA GLN A 38 11.11 -0.49 -13.42
C GLN A 38 12.03 -1.69 -13.15
N PRO A 39 13.25 -1.72 -13.68
CA PRO A 39 14.18 -2.80 -13.38
C PRO A 39 14.39 -3.06 -11.89
N VAL A 40 14.36 -2.02 -11.05
CA VAL A 40 14.52 -2.14 -9.60
C VAL A 40 13.43 -3.02 -8.95
N HIS A 41 12.27 -3.14 -9.57
CA HIS A 41 11.17 -3.94 -9.05
C HIS A 41 11.28 -5.43 -9.41
N ARG A 42 12.24 -5.79 -10.26
CA ARG A 42 12.35 -7.14 -10.79
C ARG A 42 13.48 -7.91 -10.15
N ASN A 43 13.27 -9.21 -10.01
CA ASN A 43 14.36 -10.10 -9.56
C ASN A 43 15.29 -10.45 -10.73
N ARG A 44 16.30 -11.29 -10.46
CA ARG A 44 17.29 -11.67 -11.47
C ARG A 44 16.70 -12.47 -12.63
N GLN A 45 15.49 -13.00 -12.48
CA GLN A 45 14.78 -13.72 -13.55
C GLN A 45 13.94 -12.77 -14.42
N GLY A 46 13.93 -11.47 -14.11
CA GLY A 46 13.10 -10.50 -14.83
C GLY A 46 11.63 -10.49 -14.38
N ILE A 47 11.30 -11.21 -13.33
CA ILE A 47 9.95 -11.30 -12.76
C ILE A 47 9.84 -10.26 -11.63
N VAL A 48 8.66 -9.67 -11.44
CA VAL A 48 8.43 -8.75 -10.32
C VAL A 48 8.75 -9.47 -9.02
N HIS A 49 9.63 -8.86 -8.22
CA HIS A 49 10.03 -9.43 -6.95
C HIS A 49 8.82 -9.53 -6.01
N GLY A 50 8.63 -10.70 -5.39
CA GLY A 50 7.52 -10.89 -4.45
C GLY A 50 7.52 -9.89 -3.30
N GLY A 51 8.70 -9.45 -2.86
CA GLY A 51 8.83 -8.41 -1.84
C GLY A 51 8.23 -7.07 -2.25
N VAL A 52 8.27 -6.71 -3.54
CA VAL A 52 7.64 -5.49 -4.05
C VAL A 52 6.12 -5.60 -3.92
N ILE A 53 5.57 -6.73 -4.31
CA ILE A 53 4.12 -6.97 -4.21
C ILE A 53 3.68 -6.98 -2.73
N ALA A 54 4.43 -7.64 -1.86
CA ALA A 54 4.16 -7.66 -0.43
C ALA A 54 4.21 -6.25 0.17
N ALA A 55 5.21 -5.44 -0.23
CA ALA A 55 5.32 -4.05 0.20
C ALA A 55 4.14 -3.20 -0.28
N LEU A 56 3.70 -3.41 -1.51
CA LEU A 56 2.56 -2.68 -2.08
C LEU A 56 1.26 -3.03 -1.34
N LEU A 57 1.04 -4.30 -1.05
CA LEU A 57 -0.10 -4.75 -0.23
C LEU A 57 -0.06 -4.14 1.17
N ASP A 58 1.12 -4.10 1.80
CA ASP A 58 1.30 -3.50 3.11
C ASP A 58 1.01 -1.99 3.08
N SER A 59 1.54 -1.29 2.09
CA SER A 59 1.33 0.16 1.95
C SER A 59 -0.15 0.51 1.80
N VAL A 60 -0.88 -0.17 0.91
CA VAL A 60 -2.30 0.15 0.72
C VAL A 60 -3.12 -0.24 1.95
N GLY A 61 -2.79 -1.33 2.62
CA GLY A 61 -3.43 -1.69 3.88
C GLY A 61 -3.25 -0.62 4.94
N MET A 62 -2.02 -0.11 5.08
CA MET A 62 -1.72 0.94 6.04
C MET A 62 -2.46 2.24 5.71
N PHE A 63 -2.38 2.71 4.48
CA PHE A 63 -3.01 3.97 4.09
C PHE A 63 -4.54 3.91 4.18
N ALA A 64 -5.14 2.74 4.02
CA ALA A 64 -6.59 2.58 4.15
C ALA A 64 -7.11 3.02 5.53
N GLY A 65 -6.29 2.91 6.57
CA GLY A 65 -6.68 3.26 7.93
C GLY A 65 -6.08 4.57 8.45
N THR A 66 -5.28 5.28 7.65
CA THR A 66 -4.53 6.46 8.14
C THR A 66 -4.96 7.78 7.50
N TYR A 67 -5.97 7.77 6.66
CA TYR A 67 -6.47 9.00 6.03
C TYR A 67 -6.95 9.99 7.09
N ASP A 68 -6.60 11.26 6.90
CA ASP A 68 -7.11 12.37 7.70
C ASP A 68 -7.23 13.60 6.80
N PRO A 69 -8.45 14.18 6.66
CA PRO A 69 -8.65 15.32 5.77
C PRO A 69 -7.91 16.59 6.20
N GLU A 70 -7.53 16.69 7.47
CA GLU A 70 -6.82 17.85 8.00
C GLU A 70 -5.31 17.69 8.04
N ASN A 71 -4.81 16.47 7.82
CA ASN A 71 -3.37 16.16 7.87
C ASN A 71 -2.98 15.37 6.62
N PRO A 72 -2.45 16.04 5.58
CA PRO A 72 -2.19 15.42 4.28
C PRO A 72 -1.26 14.21 4.30
N GLY A 73 -0.34 14.14 5.27
CA GLY A 73 0.52 12.98 5.44
C GLY A 73 -0.17 11.78 6.10
N GLY A 74 -1.33 12.02 6.72
CA GLY A 74 -2.11 11.00 7.41
C GLY A 74 -1.62 10.71 8.82
N LYS A 75 -2.30 9.77 9.47
CA LYS A 75 -1.98 9.31 10.83
C LYS A 75 -0.75 8.42 10.81
N ARG A 76 -0.05 8.38 11.94
CA ARG A 76 1.05 7.42 12.12
C ARG A 76 0.50 6.06 12.49
N ALA A 77 1.09 5.04 11.88
CA ALA A 77 0.78 3.66 12.20
C ALA A 77 2.00 2.78 11.94
N VAL A 78 2.01 1.61 12.54
CA VAL A 78 3.00 0.57 12.26
C VAL A 78 2.29 -0.71 11.90
N THR A 79 2.91 -1.51 11.05
CA THR A 79 2.42 -2.83 10.67
C THR A 79 2.68 -3.80 11.81
N VAL A 80 1.64 -4.50 12.23
CA VAL A 80 1.75 -5.58 13.23
C VAL A 80 1.91 -6.92 12.53
N ALA A 81 1.09 -7.17 11.52
CA ALA A 81 1.14 -8.43 10.79
C ALA A 81 0.52 -8.24 9.41
N THR A 82 1.03 -8.96 8.43
CA THR A 82 0.42 -9.06 7.11
C THR A 82 0.42 -10.52 6.67
N SER A 83 -0.58 -10.90 5.90
CA SER A 83 -0.58 -12.14 5.15
C SER A 83 -0.80 -11.83 3.69
N CYS A 84 -0.02 -12.46 2.82
CA CYS A 84 -0.04 -12.19 1.39
C CYS A 84 -0.18 -13.50 0.61
N GLN A 85 -1.00 -13.47 -0.43
CA GLN A 85 -1.12 -14.56 -1.38
C GLN A 85 -0.80 -14.06 -2.77
N PHE A 86 0.07 -14.78 -3.47
CA PHE A 86 0.50 -14.47 -4.83
C PHE A 86 -0.27 -15.39 -5.76
N ILE A 87 -1.17 -14.83 -6.57
CA ILE A 87 -2.21 -15.59 -7.26
C ILE A 87 -1.93 -15.71 -8.75
N GLY A 88 -1.49 -14.64 -9.38
CA GLY A 88 -1.38 -14.56 -10.82
C GLY A 88 0.03 -14.29 -11.33
N ALA A 89 0.24 -14.67 -12.60
CA ALA A 89 1.45 -14.32 -13.34
C ALA A 89 1.16 -13.05 -14.13
N PRO A 90 1.73 -11.92 -13.73
CA PRO A 90 1.41 -10.66 -14.36
C PRO A 90 2.06 -10.49 -15.72
N GLN A 91 1.32 -9.85 -16.61
CA GLN A 91 1.84 -9.32 -17.86
C GLN A 91 1.80 -7.79 -17.81
N GLY A 92 2.64 -7.15 -18.61
CA GLY A 92 2.72 -5.69 -18.67
C GLY A 92 3.46 -5.07 -17.49
N ASP A 93 3.59 -3.76 -17.53
CA ASP A 93 4.48 -3.00 -16.67
C ASP A 93 3.76 -2.10 -15.67
N LEU A 94 2.44 -2.21 -15.55
CA LEU A 94 1.66 -1.40 -14.62
C LEU A 94 0.97 -2.29 -13.62
N ARG A 95 1.05 -1.90 -12.35
CA ARG A 95 0.32 -2.55 -11.25
C ARG A 95 -0.52 -1.52 -10.54
N GLU A 96 -1.69 -1.95 -10.11
CA GLU A 96 -2.58 -1.15 -9.29
C GLU A 96 -2.89 -1.92 -8.02
N ALA A 97 -2.93 -1.21 -6.90
CA ALA A 97 -3.27 -1.81 -5.62
C ALA A 97 -4.35 -1.01 -4.92
N GLU A 98 -5.22 -1.71 -4.20
CA GLU A 98 -6.26 -1.08 -3.39
C GLU A 98 -6.20 -1.62 -1.97
N GLY A 99 -6.38 -0.73 -1.02
CA GLY A 99 -6.56 -1.07 0.38
C GLY A 99 -7.94 -0.60 0.84
N VAL A 100 -8.64 -1.46 1.57
CA VAL A 100 -9.97 -1.17 2.11
C VAL A 100 -9.94 -1.46 3.60
N LEU A 101 -10.30 -0.46 4.40
CA LEU A 101 -10.41 -0.62 5.84
C LEU A 101 -11.58 -1.55 6.16
N THR A 102 -11.31 -2.63 6.89
CA THR A 102 -12.37 -3.57 7.31
C THR A 102 -12.90 -3.22 8.69
N ARG A 103 -12.00 -2.79 9.59
CA ARG A 103 -12.40 -2.38 10.93
C ARG A 103 -11.32 -1.50 11.55
N ALA A 104 -11.70 -0.44 12.23
CA ALA A 104 -10.81 0.37 13.04
C ALA A 104 -11.29 0.38 14.48
N GLY A 105 -10.38 0.07 15.40
CA GLY A 105 -10.56 0.30 16.83
C GLY A 105 -9.82 1.57 17.26
N ARG A 106 -9.70 1.75 18.57
CA ARG A 106 -9.02 2.92 19.11
C ARG A 106 -7.51 2.89 18.89
N SER A 107 -6.90 1.71 19.00
CA SER A 107 -5.45 1.54 18.86
C SER A 107 -5.03 0.74 17.65
N MET A 108 -5.91 -0.10 17.13
CA MET A 108 -5.59 -1.01 16.03
C MET A 108 -6.64 -0.95 14.95
N TYR A 109 -6.23 -1.30 13.73
CA TYR A 109 -7.14 -1.45 12.61
C TYR A 109 -6.71 -2.59 11.69
N PHE A 110 -7.63 -3.02 10.87
CA PHE A 110 -7.49 -4.15 9.95
C PHE A 110 -7.90 -3.69 8.56
N ALA A 111 -7.19 -4.16 7.54
CA ALA A 111 -7.47 -3.80 6.16
C ALA A 111 -7.28 -4.98 5.23
N ASP A 112 -8.09 -5.03 4.19
CA ASP A 112 -7.90 -5.92 3.05
C ASP A 112 -7.14 -5.18 1.96
N ALA A 113 -6.32 -5.92 1.21
CA ALA A 113 -5.53 -5.38 0.12
C ALA A 113 -5.53 -6.32 -1.08
N LYS A 114 -5.44 -5.74 -2.26
CA LYS A 114 -5.26 -6.51 -3.50
C LYS A 114 -4.39 -5.75 -4.47
N VAL A 115 -3.67 -6.51 -5.32
CA VAL A 115 -2.93 -5.97 -6.45
C VAL A 115 -3.56 -6.53 -7.71
N THR A 116 -3.82 -5.66 -8.67
CA THR A 116 -4.43 -6.03 -9.95
C THR A 116 -3.57 -5.60 -11.12
N ASP A 117 -3.79 -6.25 -12.25
CA ASP A 117 -3.36 -5.77 -13.56
C ASP A 117 -4.48 -4.86 -14.09
N PRO A 118 -4.25 -3.53 -14.22
CA PRO A 118 -5.30 -2.64 -14.66
C PRO A 118 -5.73 -2.86 -16.12
N ALA A 119 -4.90 -3.50 -16.94
CA ALA A 119 -5.24 -3.80 -18.33
C ALA A 119 -6.31 -4.89 -18.44
N THR A 120 -6.31 -5.86 -17.54
CA THR A 120 -7.22 -7.02 -17.59
C THR A 120 -8.19 -7.08 -16.42
N GLY A 121 -7.91 -6.34 -15.33
CA GLY A 121 -8.65 -6.44 -14.08
C GLY A 121 -8.33 -7.69 -13.26
N ALA A 122 -7.38 -8.52 -13.72
CA ALA A 122 -7.03 -9.74 -13.01
C ALA A 122 -6.41 -9.43 -11.66
N VAL A 123 -6.84 -10.16 -10.62
CA VAL A 123 -6.22 -10.08 -9.30
C VAL A 123 -4.93 -10.90 -9.31
N LEU A 124 -3.82 -10.24 -9.04
CA LEU A 124 -2.49 -10.85 -9.06
C LEU A 124 -2.02 -11.26 -7.68
N ALA A 125 -2.46 -10.54 -6.66
CA ALA A 125 -2.14 -10.84 -5.27
C ALA A 125 -3.22 -10.25 -4.37
N SER A 126 -3.38 -10.83 -3.20
CA SER A 126 -4.27 -10.33 -2.17
C SER A 126 -3.67 -10.53 -0.79
N GLY A 127 -4.16 -9.78 0.17
CA GLY A 127 -3.66 -9.88 1.54
C GLY A 127 -4.57 -9.21 2.54
N GLN A 128 -4.21 -9.40 3.80
CA GLN A 128 -4.82 -8.75 4.95
C GLN A 128 -3.72 -8.22 5.84
N GLY A 129 -3.95 -7.07 6.43
CA GLY A 129 -3.01 -6.47 7.35
C GLY A 129 -3.66 -6.08 8.66
N THR A 130 -2.86 -6.11 9.72
CA THR A 130 -3.17 -5.60 11.04
C THR A 130 -2.18 -4.50 11.36
N TYR A 131 -2.69 -3.37 11.80
CA TYR A 131 -1.89 -2.16 12.02
C TYR A 131 -2.22 -1.56 13.37
N LYS A 132 -1.27 -0.82 13.92
CA LYS A 132 -1.42 -0.13 15.19
C LYS A 132 -1.13 1.35 15.00
N TYR A 133 -2.07 2.20 15.45
CA TYR A 133 -1.84 3.66 15.48
C TYR A 133 -0.76 4.01 16.48
N ARG A 134 0.01 5.03 16.16
CA ARG A 134 1.08 5.52 17.01
C ARG A 134 0.80 6.91 17.55
#